data_2b7050c1e165d80d8d6af03972e1475b
#
_entry.id   2b7050c1e165d80d8d6af03972e1475b
#
_cell.length_a   1.000
_cell.length_b   1.000
_cell.length_c   1.000
_cell.angle_alpha   90.00
_cell.angle_beta   90.00
_cell.angle_gamma   90.00
#
_symmetry.space_group_name_H-M   'P 1'
#
loop_
_entity.id
_entity.type
_entity.pdbx_description
1 polymer ?
#
loop_
_entity_poly.entity_id
_entity_poly.type
_entity_poly.pdbx_seq_one_letter_code
_entity_poly.pdbx_strand_id
1 'polypeptide(L)'
;QQATEYVNNYFALMDSSYVKEVQQKVKSPEFKQIIKDIAQYGEPTSHINTRFKVYYGPAGTGKTTIAQEESENRCIVCNSSMLPSDLMEDFIFKDGNPDFNPSLLWDCMEQGKTIVLDEINLLPFDSLRFLQGIVDGKSEFYYKNRPVHIHEGFQIIGTMNLSLGGMIYGLPEPLVDRCSDAKEFALTAEQLTKAIVGWDGE
;
A
#
# COMPACT_ATOMS: atom_id res chain seq x y z
N GLN A 1 -23.29 4.57 -0.45
CA GLN A 1 -22.60 3.90 -1.58
C GLN A 1 -21.08 3.99 -1.40
N GLN A 2 -20.50 5.18 -1.21
CA GLN A 2 -19.07 5.37 -0.95
C GLN A 2 -18.57 4.66 0.33
N ALA A 3 -19.33 4.72 1.43
CA ALA A 3 -18.96 4.04 2.67
C ALA A 3 -18.92 2.50 2.52
N THR A 4 -19.80 1.93 1.71
CA THR A 4 -19.83 0.47 1.44
C THR A 4 -18.64 0.06 0.58
N GLU A 5 -18.25 0.89 -0.39
CA GLU A 5 -17.10 0.67 -1.24
C GLU A 5 -15.80 0.75 -0.43
N TYR A 6 -15.67 1.75 0.44
CA TYR A 6 -14.53 1.88 1.36
C TYR A 6 -14.37 0.65 2.26
N VAL A 7 -15.48 0.18 2.86
CA VAL A 7 -15.48 -1.01 3.73
C VAL A 7 -15.09 -2.27 2.97
N ASN A 8 -15.57 -2.44 1.74
CA ASN A 8 -15.19 -3.58 0.91
C ASN A 8 -13.72 -3.56 0.52
N ASN A 9 -13.19 -2.39 0.14
CA ASN A 9 -11.79 -2.20 -0.17
C ASN A 9 -10.89 -2.44 1.04
N TYR A 10 -11.30 -1.94 2.22
CA TYR A 10 -10.61 -2.17 3.49
C TYR A 10 -10.46 -3.67 3.78
N PHE A 11 -11.51 -4.46 3.64
CA PHE A 11 -11.46 -5.90 3.86
C PHE A 11 -10.64 -6.67 2.82
N ALA A 12 -10.56 -6.18 1.59
CA ALA A 12 -9.77 -6.81 0.56
C ALA A 12 -8.25 -6.73 0.83
N LEU A 13 -7.81 -5.75 1.63
CA LEU A 13 -6.41 -5.55 1.99
C LEU A 13 -5.96 -6.35 3.21
N MET A 14 -6.90 -6.93 3.97
CA MET A 14 -6.62 -7.65 5.22
C MET A 14 -6.40 -9.15 5.02
N ASP A 15 -5.75 -9.78 5.99
CA ASP A 15 -5.62 -11.25 6.03
C ASP A 15 -6.99 -11.94 6.07
N SER A 16 -7.15 -12.99 5.26
CA SER A 16 -8.41 -13.71 5.05
C SER A 16 -9.01 -14.35 6.33
N SER A 17 -8.19 -14.64 7.34
CA SER A 17 -8.65 -15.20 8.62
C SER A 17 -9.36 -14.17 9.47
N TYR A 18 -8.84 -12.95 9.51
CA TYR A 18 -9.40 -11.81 10.22
C TYR A 18 -10.66 -11.26 9.52
N VAL A 19 -10.66 -11.26 8.18
CA VAL A 19 -11.80 -10.78 7.37
C VAL A 19 -13.11 -11.48 7.72
N LYS A 20 -13.10 -12.80 7.93
CA LYS A 20 -14.32 -13.55 8.26
C LYS A 20 -14.93 -13.14 9.61
N GLU A 21 -14.10 -12.91 10.62
CA GLU A 21 -14.56 -12.47 11.94
C GLU A 21 -15.13 -11.06 11.88
N VAL A 22 -14.44 -10.14 11.20
CA VAL A 22 -14.89 -8.74 11.07
C VAL A 22 -16.14 -8.65 10.20
N GLN A 23 -16.24 -9.43 9.10
CA GLN A 23 -17.47 -9.47 8.29
C GLN A 23 -18.70 -9.94 9.08
N GLN A 24 -18.54 -10.82 10.05
CA GLN A 24 -19.63 -11.18 10.94
C GLN A 24 -20.03 -10.03 11.88
N LYS A 25 -19.04 -9.33 12.44
CA LYS A 25 -19.28 -8.15 13.31
C LYS A 25 -19.93 -7.00 12.56
N VAL A 26 -19.49 -6.72 11.32
CA VAL A 26 -20.06 -5.66 10.45
C VAL A 26 -21.53 -5.91 10.08
N LYS A 27 -21.94 -7.18 10.00
CA LYS A 27 -23.35 -7.53 9.74
C LYS A 27 -24.24 -7.44 10.98
N SER A 28 -23.65 -7.25 12.16
CA SER A 28 -24.41 -7.19 13.41
C SER A 28 -25.29 -5.93 13.47
N PRO A 29 -26.46 -6.02 14.13
CA PRO A 29 -27.34 -4.85 14.34
C PRO A 29 -26.63 -3.72 15.10
N GLU A 30 -25.77 -4.08 16.07
CA GLU A 30 -25.01 -3.15 16.90
C GLU A 30 -24.04 -2.33 16.06
N PHE A 31 -23.30 -2.97 15.15
CA PHE A 31 -22.37 -2.26 14.26
C PHE A 31 -23.10 -1.31 13.31
N LYS A 32 -24.24 -1.75 12.76
CA LYS A 32 -25.07 -0.88 11.91
C LYS A 32 -25.60 0.33 12.67
N GLN A 33 -25.89 0.18 13.97
CA GLN A 33 -26.31 1.31 14.80
C GLN A 33 -25.14 2.26 15.05
N ILE A 34 -23.95 1.74 15.38
CA ILE A 34 -22.74 2.56 15.55
C ILE A 34 -22.43 3.39 14.30
N ILE A 35 -22.52 2.79 13.10
CA ILE A 35 -22.31 3.53 11.83
C ILE A 35 -23.37 4.63 11.66
N LYS A 36 -24.63 4.40 12.03
CA LYS A 36 -25.67 5.43 11.98
C LYS A 36 -25.39 6.57 12.96
N ASP A 37 -24.92 6.22 14.16
CA ASP A 37 -24.62 7.21 15.19
C ASP A 37 -23.41 8.07 14.77
N ILE A 38 -22.35 7.47 14.21
CA ILE A 38 -21.21 8.20 13.64
C ILE A 38 -21.67 9.12 12.51
N ALA A 39 -22.54 8.66 11.61
CA ALA A 39 -23.06 9.48 10.51
C ALA A 39 -23.90 10.67 10.97
N GLN A 40 -24.46 10.65 12.20
CA GLN A 40 -25.19 11.77 12.78
C GLN A 40 -24.28 12.84 13.42
N TYR A 41 -23.04 12.48 13.81
CA TYR A 41 -22.10 13.40 14.47
C TYR A 41 -21.18 14.19 13.53
N GLY A 42 -21.39 14.13 12.23
CA GLY A 42 -20.64 14.84 11.22
C GLY A 42 -19.42 14.06 10.72
N GLU A 43 -18.95 14.44 9.56
CA GLU A 43 -17.74 13.86 8.99
C GLU A 43 -16.55 14.11 9.95
N PRO A 44 -15.74 13.09 10.24
CA PRO A 44 -14.52 13.32 10.98
C PRO A 44 -13.68 14.33 10.19
N THR A 45 -13.38 15.47 10.80
CA THR A 45 -12.44 16.47 10.28
C THR A 45 -10.99 15.97 10.37
N SER A 46 -10.77 14.69 10.13
CA SER A 46 -9.42 14.16 9.99
C SER A 46 -8.89 14.63 8.65
N HIS A 47 -7.77 15.33 8.68
CA HIS A 47 -6.95 15.55 7.50
C HIS A 47 -6.77 14.20 6.82
N ILE A 48 -7.41 14.02 5.66
CA ILE A 48 -7.27 12.78 4.89
C ILE A 48 -5.78 12.66 4.58
N ASN A 49 -5.14 11.67 5.19
CA ASN A 49 -3.74 11.40 4.91
C ASN A 49 -3.66 10.84 3.48
N THR A 50 -3.20 11.62 2.54
CA THR A 50 -3.13 11.25 1.12
C THR A 50 -1.84 10.52 0.74
N ARG A 51 -0.99 10.21 1.73
CA ARG A 51 0.37 9.69 1.50
C ARG A 51 0.43 8.23 1.09
N PHE A 52 -0.62 7.46 1.30
CA PHE A 52 -0.60 6.04 1.00
C PHE A 52 -1.84 5.62 0.22
N LYS A 53 -1.60 5.02 -0.95
CA LYS A 53 -2.62 4.39 -1.80
C LYS A 53 -2.25 2.94 -2.07
N VAL A 54 -3.23 2.09 -2.34
CA VAL A 54 -3.01 0.68 -2.68
C VAL A 54 -3.77 0.31 -3.95
N TYR A 55 -3.05 -0.27 -4.92
CA TYR A 55 -3.61 -0.87 -6.12
C TYR A 55 -3.54 -2.38 -6.01
N TYR A 56 -4.69 -3.04 -5.97
CA TYR A 56 -4.78 -4.48 -5.72
C TYR A 56 -5.62 -5.19 -6.78
N GLY A 57 -5.44 -6.50 -6.92
CA GLY A 57 -6.17 -7.35 -7.86
C GLY A 57 -5.31 -8.46 -8.46
N PRO A 58 -5.85 -9.26 -9.40
CA PRO A 58 -5.13 -10.34 -10.04
C PRO A 58 -3.86 -9.88 -10.77
N ALA A 59 -2.90 -10.79 -10.96
CA ALA A 59 -1.72 -10.52 -11.78
C ALA A 59 -2.13 -10.18 -13.23
N GLY A 60 -1.34 -9.35 -13.91
CA GLY A 60 -1.56 -9.00 -15.32
C GLY A 60 -2.67 -7.97 -15.57
N THR A 61 -3.25 -7.34 -14.54
CA THR A 61 -4.31 -6.32 -14.70
C THR A 61 -3.78 -4.90 -14.94
N GLY A 62 -2.46 -4.71 -15.03
CA GLY A 62 -1.85 -3.41 -15.31
C GLY A 62 -1.64 -2.50 -14.09
N LYS A 63 -1.80 -3.01 -12.85
CA LYS A 63 -1.59 -2.23 -11.61
C LYS A 63 -0.25 -1.52 -11.58
N THR A 64 0.82 -2.29 -11.75
CA THR A 64 2.21 -1.79 -11.70
C THR A 64 2.45 -0.77 -12.81
N THR A 65 1.96 -1.01 -14.02
CA THR A 65 2.11 -0.09 -15.16
C THR A 65 1.49 1.27 -14.85
N ILE A 66 0.23 1.29 -14.40
CA ILE A 66 -0.47 2.53 -14.07
C ILE A 66 0.20 3.23 -12.88
N ALA A 67 0.58 2.49 -11.84
CA ALA A 67 1.30 3.05 -10.70
C ALA A 67 2.64 3.67 -11.10
N GLN A 68 3.40 3.01 -12.00
CA GLN A 68 4.67 3.53 -12.52
C GLN A 68 4.48 4.78 -13.38
N GLU A 69 3.43 4.86 -14.19
CA GLU A 69 3.08 6.08 -14.92
C GLU A 69 2.81 7.24 -13.96
N GLU A 70 2.01 7.03 -12.91
CA GLU A 70 1.71 8.04 -11.89
C GLU A 70 2.96 8.47 -11.08
N SER A 71 3.92 7.59 -10.89
CA SER A 71 5.17 7.86 -10.17
C SER A 71 6.33 8.31 -11.07
N GLU A 72 6.11 8.50 -12.37
CA GLU A 72 7.19 8.77 -13.36
C GLU A 72 8.30 7.70 -13.28
N ASN A 73 7.91 6.44 -13.20
CA ASN A 73 8.78 5.26 -13.08
C ASN A 73 9.64 5.17 -11.81
N ARG A 74 9.34 5.93 -10.76
CA ARG A 74 9.96 5.74 -9.45
C ARG A 74 9.34 4.52 -8.76
N CYS A 75 10.04 3.40 -8.79
CA CYS A 75 9.52 2.11 -8.33
C CYS A 75 10.60 1.30 -7.60
N ILE A 76 10.22 0.71 -6.47
CA ILE A 76 10.98 -0.30 -5.74
C ILE A 76 10.18 -1.60 -5.80
N VAL A 77 10.78 -2.68 -6.29
CA VAL A 77 10.17 -4.01 -6.27
C VAL A 77 10.45 -4.66 -4.92
N CYS A 78 9.39 -4.90 -4.16
CA CYS A 78 9.49 -5.45 -2.82
C CYS A 78 9.70 -6.97 -2.81
N ASN A 79 10.35 -7.48 -1.78
CA ASN A 79 10.55 -8.90 -1.57
C ASN A 79 10.61 -9.26 -0.08
N SER A 80 10.56 -10.55 0.23
CA SER A 80 10.48 -11.08 1.60
C SER A 80 11.76 -10.97 2.44
N SER A 81 12.87 -10.54 1.87
CA SER A 81 14.14 -10.32 2.58
C SER A 81 14.50 -8.85 2.79
N MET A 82 13.69 -7.93 2.26
CA MET A 82 13.96 -6.50 2.28
C MET A 82 13.73 -5.90 3.67
N LEU A 83 14.80 -5.40 4.27
CA LEU A 83 14.78 -4.76 5.58
C LEU A 83 14.42 -3.27 5.47
N PRO A 84 14.06 -2.61 6.59
CA PRO A 84 13.89 -1.15 6.62
C PRO A 84 15.11 -0.37 6.11
N SER A 85 16.33 -0.89 6.31
CA SER A 85 17.55 -0.28 5.76
C SER A 85 17.58 -0.29 4.24
N ASP A 86 17.10 -1.36 3.61
CA ASP A 86 17.09 -1.48 2.15
C ASP A 86 16.07 -0.52 1.50
N LEU A 87 15.09 -0.06 2.28
CA LEU A 87 14.14 0.96 1.85
C LEU A 87 14.70 2.38 2.01
N MET A 88 15.64 2.62 2.94
CA MET A 88 16.08 3.96 3.33
C MET A 88 17.44 4.35 2.82
N GLU A 89 18.31 3.40 2.52
CA GLU A 89 19.69 3.68 2.12
C GLU A 89 20.15 2.72 1.04
N ASP A 90 20.87 3.26 0.08
CA ASP A 90 21.64 2.49 -0.89
C ASP A 90 23.04 2.22 -0.35
N PHE A 91 23.51 1.00 -0.57
CA PHE A 91 24.84 0.61 -0.12
C PHE A 91 25.90 1.08 -1.11
N ILE A 92 26.71 2.05 -0.70
CA ILE A 92 27.83 2.54 -1.51
C ILE A 92 29.14 2.44 -0.74
N PHE A 93 30.25 2.33 -1.50
CA PHE A 93 31.60 2.47 -0.97
C PHE A 93 32.21 3.77 -1.47
N LYS A 94 32.78 4.55 -0.54
CA LYS A 94 33.57 5.71 -0.86
C LYS A 94 34.95 5.55 -0.23
N ASP A 95 35.98 5.63 -1.04
CA ASP A 95 37.39 5.45 -0.61
C ASP A 95 37.62 4.14 0.16
N GLY A 96 36.93 3.07 -0.24
CA GLY A 96 37.01 1.74 0.38
C GLY A 96 36.22 1.55 1.69
N ASN A 97 35.48 2.57 2.14
CA ASN A 97 34.64 2.49 3.33
C ASN A 97 33.16 2.55 2.94
N PRO A 98 32.27 1.85 3.72
CA PRO A 98 30.84 2.02 3.57
C PRO A 98 30.44 3.47 3.82
N ASP A 99 29.67 4.06 2.91
CA ASP A 99 29.15 5.42 3.06
C ASP A 99 27.62 5.42 2.96
N PHE A 100 27.00 6.36 3.63
CA PHE A 100 25.56 6.54 3.60
C PHE A 100 25.15 7.22 2.30
N ASN A 101 24.27 6.57 1.55
CA ASN A 101 23.62 7.15 0.38
C ASN A 101 22.09 7.03 0.57
N PRO A 102 21.35 8.15 0.52
CA PRO A 102 19.90 8.08 0.57
C PRO A 102 19.33 7.20 -0.54
N SER A 103 18.30 6.44 -0.23
CA SER A 103 17.57 5.64 -1.21
C SER A 103 16.62 6.49 -2.04
N LEU A 104 16.07 5.87 -3.10
CA LEU A 104 15.00 6.47 -3.90
C LEU A 104 13.77 6.86 -3.04
N LEU A 105 13.42 6.05 -2.01
CA LEU A 105 12.33 6.37 -1.09
C LEU A 105 12.63 7.64 -0.29
N TRP A 106 13.85 7.78 0.22
CA TRP A 106 14.29 8.96 0.94
C TRP A 106 14.17 10.21 0.07
N ASP A 107 14.73 10.17 -1.13
CA ASP A 107 14.67 11.28 -2.08
C ASP A 107 13.23 11.68 -2.42
N CYS A 108 12.34 10.69 -2.58
CA CYS A 108 10.92 10.97 -2.83
C CYS A 108 10.24 11.65 -1.63
N MET A 109 10.57 11.26 -0.40
CA MET A 109 10.06 11.92 0.81
C MET A 109 10.45 13.40 0.85
N GLU A 110 11.72 13.72 0.64
CA GLU A 110 12.21 15.10 0.70
C GLU A 110 11.72 15.96 -0.47
N GLN A 111 11.57 15.36 -1.66
CA GLN A 111 11.18 16.09 -2.88
C GLN A 111 9.66 16.15 -3.10
N GLY A 112 8.85 15.51 -2.26
CA GLY A 112 7.39 15.49 -2.41
C GLY A 112 6.92 14.69 -3.62
N LYS A 113 7.63 13.63 -3.98
CA LYS A 113 7.34 12.81 -5.17
C LYS A 113 6.57 11.55 -4.81
N THR A 114 5.84 11.04 -5.79
CA THR A 114 5.20 9.73 -5.70
C THR A 114 6.22 8.63 -6.00
N ILE A 115 6.15 7.54 -5.22
CA ILE A 115 6.93 6.32 -5.42
C ILE A 115 6.02 5.09 -5.37
N VAL A 116 6.33 4.09 -6.18
CA VAL A 116 5.68 2.77 -6.16
C VAL A 116 6.49 1.80 -5.31
N LEU A 117 5.80 1.11 -4.41
CA LEU A 117 6.28 -0.11 -3.77
C LEU A 117 5.54 -1.29 -4.40
N ASP A 118 6.17 -1.92 -5.39
CA ASP A 118 5.57 -3.01 -6.15
C ASP A 118 5.62 -4.31 -5.34
N GLU A 119 4.50 -5.02 -5.28
CA GLU A 119 4.29 -6.20 -4.43
C GLU A 119 4.55 -5.92 -2.93
N ILE A 120 4.05 -4.79 -2.43
CA ILE A 120 4.27 -4.32 -1.05
C ILE A 120 3.93 -5.37 0.01
N ASN A 121 2.97 -6.25 -0.25
CA ASN A 121 2.56 -7.35 0.62
C ASN A 121 3.61 -8.47 0.76
N LEU A 122 4.68 -8.46 -0.04
CA LEU A 122 5.83 -9.35 0.14
C LEU A 122 6.82 -8.84 1.18
N LEU A 123 6.76 -7.58 1.58
CA LEU A 123 7.65 -7.04 2.60
C LEU A 123 7.49 -7.77 3.93
N PRO A 124 8.59 -7.99 4.67
CA PRO A 124 8.53 -8.47 6.04
C PRO A 124 7.71 -7.54 6.94
N PHE A 125 7.10 -8.10 7.98
CA PHE A 125 6.27 -7.35 8.91
C PHE A 125 6.96 -6.11 9.50
N ASP A 126 8.25 -6.21 9.82
CA ASP A 126 9.03 -5.08 10.36
C ASP A 126 9.18 -3.94 9.34
N SER A 127 9.34 -4.26 8.07
CA SER A 127 9.42 -3.26 6.99
C SER A 127 8.06 -2.60 6.72
N LEU A 128 6.96 -3.36 6.78
CA LEU A 128 5.61 -2.79 6.71
C LEU A 128 5.31 -1.88 7.91
N ARG A 129 5.74 -2.28 9.09
CA ARG A 129 5.59 -1.47 10.30
C ARG A 129 6.45 -0.20 10.26
N PHE A 130 7.61 -0.27 9.66
CA PHE A 130 8.47 0.88 9.42
C PHE A 130 7.79 1.88 8.46
N LEU A 131 7.23 1.41 7.33
CA LEU A 131 6.48 2.24 6.39
C LEU A 131 5.28 2.93 7.05
N GLN A 132 4.61 2.27 8.00
CA GLN A 132 3.54 2.89 8.79
C GLN A 132 3.99 4.20 9.44
N GLY A 133 5.21 4.26 9.99
CA GLY A 133 5.77 5.47 10.59
C GLY A 133 5.99 6.61 9.58
N ILE A 134 6.31 6.27 8.34
CA ILE A 134 6.51 7.24 7.25
C ILE A 134 5.18 7.84 6.79
N VAL A 135 4.15 7.00 6.65
CA VAL A 135 2.83 7.44 6.15
C VAL A 135 1.90 7.98 7.25
N ASP A 136 2.37 8.14 8.47
CA ASP A 136 1.59 8.59 9.64
C ASP A 136 1.19 10.08 9.63
N GLY A 137 1.43 10.79 8.54
CA GLY A 137 1.03 12.19 8.37
C GLY A 137 2.01 13.22 8.98
N LYS A 138 3.10 12.78 9.61
CA LYS A 138 4.12 13.68 10.17
C LYS A 138 4.94 14.34 9.06
N SER A 139 5.41 15.55 9.31
CA SER A 139 6.30 16.28 8.38
C SER A 139 7.77 15.90 8.53
N GLU A 140 8.12 15.14 9.55
CA GLU A 140 9.48 14.75 9.87
C GLU A 140 9.51 13.30 10.39
N PHE A 141 10.52 12.56 9.96
CA PHE A 141 10.80 11.19 10.35
C PHE A 141 12.29 11.06 10.69
N TYR A 142 12.64 10.22 11.67
CA TYR A 142 14.04 10.02 12.06
C TYR A 142 14.51 8.64 11.67
N TYR A 143 15.59 8.59 10.89
CA TYR A 143 16.25 7.34 10.55
C TYR A 143 17.73 7.40 10.96
N LYS A 144 18.19 6.46 11.82
CA LYS A 144 19.57 6.42 12.35
C LYS A 144 20.05 7.80 12.85
N ASN A 145 19.23 8.49 13.66
CA ASN A 145 19.48 9.84 14.18
C ASN A 145 19.61 10.95 13.10
N ARG A 146 19.21 10.68 11.87
CA ARG A 146 19.12 11.70 10.81
C ARG A 146 17.66 12.11 10.62
N PRO A 147 17.35 13.40 10.67
CA PRO A 147 16.01 13.86 10.33
C PRO A 147 15.80 13.73 8.83
N VAL A 148 14.64 13.22 8.45
CA VAL A 148 14.15 13.15 7.07
C VAL A 148 12.92 14.01 6.99
N HIS A 149 12.95 15.06 6.20
CA HIS A 149 11.78 15.88 5.98
C HIS A 149 10.81 15.18 5.03
N ILE A 150 9.56 15.06 5.43
CA ILE A 150 8.52 14.47 4.58
C ILE A 150 7.67 15.61 4.01
N HIS A 151 7.92 15.93 2.76
CA HIS A 151 7.19 16.96 2.02
C HIS A 151 5.70 16.60 1.93
N GLU A 152 4.82 17.60 1.95
CA GLU A 152 3.36 17.40 1.89
C GLU A 152 2.87 16.67 0.63
N GLY A 153 3.55 16.87 -0.49
CA GLY A 153 3.25 16.21 -1.77
C GLY A 153 3.72 14.75 -1.87
N PHE A 154 4.45 14.22 -0.87
CA PHE A 154 4.95 12.85 -0.90
C PHE A 154 3.82 11.82 -0.85
N GLN A 155 3.93 10.79 -1.70
CA GLN A 155 2.95 9.71 -1.76
C GLN A 155 3.60 8.36 -2.07
N ILE A 156 3.12 7.30 -1.43
CA ILE A 156 3.43 5.91 -1.74
C ILE A 156 2.21 5.28 -2.43
N ILE A 157 2.44 4.58 -3.53
CA ILE A 157 1.47 3.67 -4.15
C ILE A 157 1.99 2.24 -3.94
N GLY A 158 1.32 1.47 -3.09
CA GLY A 158 1.59 0.04 -2.94
C GLY A 158 0.81 -0.76 -3.98
N THR A 159 1.47 -1.68 -4.70
CA THR A 159 0.73 -2.65 -5.51
C THR A 159 0.63 -3.99 -4.80
N MET A 160 -0.46 -4.72 -4.98
CA MET A 160 -0.68 -6.04 -4.40
C MET A 160 -1.31 -7.00 -5.40
N ASN A 161 -0.74 -8.19 -5.51
CA ASN A 161 -1.38 -9.28 -6.24
C ASN A 161 -2.30 -10.07 -5.29
N LEU A 162 -3.59 -10.16 -5.62
CA LEU A 162 -4.51 -11.07 -4.97
C LEU A 162 -4.54 -12.36 -5.80
N SER A 163 -3.77 -13.37 -5.42
CA SER A 163 -3.84 -14.68 -6.10
C SER A 163 -4.83 -15.60 -5.40
N LEU A 164 -5.67 -16.25 -6.18
CA LEU A 164 -6.50 -17.39 -5.75
C LEU A 164 -5.56 -18.57 -5.48
N GLY A 165 -5.19 -18.81 -4.22
CA GLY A 165 -4.47 -20.01 -3.80
C GLY A 165 -2.99 -19.89 -3.45
N GLY A 166 -2.38 -18.69 -3.44
CA GLY A 166 -1.04 -18.46 -2.90
C GLY A 166 -1.06 -17.91 -1.49
N MET A 167 0.04 -18.03 -0.74
CA MET A 167 0.21 -17.33 0.54
C MET A 167 0.35 -15.83 0.26
N ILE A 168 -0.77 -15.12 0.31
CA ILE A 168 -0.78 -13.66 0.26
C ILE A 168 -0.91 -13.19 1.69
N TYR A 169 0.10 -12.50 2.14
CA TYR A 169 0.01 -11.75 3.38
C TYR A 169 -0.80 -10.49 3.09
N GLY A 170 -1.85 -10.25 3.87
CA GLY A 170 -2.53 -8.96 3.90
C GLY A 170 -1.62 -7.89 4.51
N LEU A 171 -1.91 -6.63 4.24
CA LEU A 171 -1.25 -5.54 4.93
C LEU A 171 -1.68 -5.50 6.41
N PRO A 172 -0.78 -5.11 7.34
CA PRO A 172 -1.16 -4.91 8.74
C PRO A 172 -2.27 -3.86 8.87
N GLU A 173 -3.25 -4.10 9.76
CA GLU A 173 -4.36 -3.19 10.02
C GLU A 173 -3.92 -1.73 10.20
N PRO A 174 -2.87 -1.39 10.99
CA PRO A 174 -2.44 -0.01 11.18
C PRO A 174 -1.94 0.66 9.89
N LEU A 175 -1.45 -0.10 8.92
CA LEU A 175 -1.05 0.45 7.60
C LEU A 175 -2.26 0.63 6.70
N VAL A 176 -3.23 -0.29 6.77
CA VAL A 176 -4.51 -0.18 6.03
C VAL A 176 -5.31 1.03 6.50
N ASP A 177 -5.33 1.32 7.81
CA ASP A 177 -5.99 2.50 8.39
C ASP A 177 -5.45 3.83 7.85
N ARG A 178 -4.20 3.83 7.37
CA ARG A 178 -3.56 5.01 6.77
C ARG A 178 -3.70 5.08 5.26
N CYS A 179 -4.36 4.09 4.67
CA CYS A 179 -4.62 4.05 3.24
C CYS A 179 -5.71 5.07 2.89
N SER A 180 -5.37 6.06 2.09
CA SER A 180 -6.31 7.10 1.66
C SER A 180 -7.19 6.65 0.50
N ASP A 181 -6.71 5.71 -0.29
CA ASP A 181 -7.41 5.19 -1.47
C ASP A 181 -6.95 3.76 -1.78
N ALA A 182 -7.91 2.88 -2.04
CA ALA A 182 -7.66 1.50 -2.42
C ALA A 182 -8.41 1.17 -3.72
N LYS A 183 -7.65 1.00 -4.81
CA LYS A 183 -8.20 0.78 -6.15
C LYS A 183 -8.10 -0.69 -6.53
N GLU A 184 -9.24 -1.31 -6.80
CA GLU A 184 -9.31 -2.65 -7.34
C GLU A 184 -9.09 -2.64 -8.86
N PHE A 185 -8.23 -3.55 -9.31
CA PHE A 185 -8.01 -3.83 -10.72
C PHE A 185 -8.56 -5.20 -11.04
N ALA A 186 -9.62 -5.25 -11.82
CA ALA A 186 -10.20 -6.49 -12.31
C ALA A 186 -9.80 -6.74 -13.77
N LEU A 187 -9.70 -8.00 -14.17
CA LEU A 187 -9.60 -8.34 -15.57
C LEU A 187 -10.91 -7.98 -16.28
N THR A 188 -10.82 -7.22 -17.36
CA THR A 188 -11.98 -6.97 -18.20
C THR A 188 -12.42 -8.28 -18.89
N ALA A 189 -13.68 -8.36 -19.33
CA ALA A 189 -14.17 -9.52 -20.07
C ALA A 189 -13.31 -9.82 -21.33
N GLU A 190 -12.76 -8.77 -21.96
CA GLU A 190 -11.86 -8.91 -23.11
C GLU A 190 -10.50 -9.47 -22.73
N GLN A 191 -9.92 -9.01 -21.61
CA GLN A 191 -8.66 -9.53 -21.06
C GLN A 191 -8.83 -10.99 -20.60
N LEU A 192 -9.95 -11.32 -19.95
CA LEU A 192 -10.30 -12.69 -19.60
C LEU A 192 -10.45 -13.56 -20.85
N THR A 193 -11.12 -13.08 -21.87
CA THR A 193 -11.28 -13.81 -23.13
C THR A 193 -9.93 -14.04 -23.81
N LYS A 194 -9.06 -13.04 -23.86
CA LYS A 194 -7.69 -13.19 -24.39
C LYS A 194 -6.85 -14.17 -23.57
N ALA A 195 -6.97 -14.14 -22.26
CA ALA A 195 -6.26 -15.07 -21.38
C ALA A 195 -6.76 -16.52 -21.53
N ILE A 196 -8.04 -16.72 -21.83
CA ILE A 196 -8.64 -18.04 -22.01
C ILE A 196 -8.45 -18.55 -23.46
N VAL A 197 -8.62 -17.68 -24.47
CA VAL A 197 -8.52 -18.03 -25.89
C VAL A 197 -7.08 -18.01 -26.40
N GLY A 198 -6.20 -17.21 -25.79
CA GLY A 198 -4.76 -17.22 -26.10
C GLY A 198 -4.03 -18.44 -25.57
N TRP A 199 -4.72 -19.36 -24.91
CA TRP A 199 -4.20 -20.66 -24.51
C TRP A 199 -4.55 -21.69 -25.61
N ASP A 200 -4.00 -21.49 -26.79
CA ASP A 200 -4.17 -22.36 -27.94
C ASP A 200 -3.40 -23.71 -27.80
N GLY A 201 -3.14 -24.15 -26.57
CA GLY A 201 -2.76 -25.55 -26.32
C GLY A 201 -1.48 -26.04 -27.03
N GLU A 202 -0.50 -25.17 -27.32
CA GLU A 202 0.85 -25.55 -27.72
C GLU A 202 1.85 -25.50 -26.58
#